data_9552624f3e09334b5786abc5132af85a
#
_entry.id   9552624f3e09334b5786abc5132af85a
#
_cell.length_a   1.000
_cell.length_b   1.000
_cell.length_c   1.000
_cell.angle_alpha   90.00
_cell.angle_beta   90.00
_cell.angle_gamma   90.00
#
_symmetry.space_group_name_H-M   'P 1'
#
loop_
_entity.id
_entity.type
_entity.pdbx_description
1 polymer ?
#
loop_
_entity_poly.entity_id
_entity_poly.type
_entity_poly.pdbx_seq_one_letter_code
_entity_poly.pdbx_strand_id
1 'polypeptide(L)'
;MATFDQQTCTTLAQELHEAEQRREQVRHLSLRYPNMSMEDGYAVSRAWAQIKTGEGQRVIGHKIGLTSRAMQVSSQIDEPDFGTLFDEMLYESGQPIPAARFIRPRVEVELAFLLRKPLGDRTCRSPTC
;
A
#
# COMPACT_ATOMS: atom_id res chain seq x y z
N MET A 1 -5.26 7.04 17.73
CA MET A 1 -6.72 6.88 17.44
C MET A 1 -7.01 7.54 16.11
N ALA A 2 -7.71 6.83 15.20
CA ALA A 2 -8.16 7.41 13.94
C ALA A 2 -9.01 8.66 14.19
N THR A 3 -8.72 9.73 13.46
CA THR A 3 -9.43 11.02 13.56
C THR A 3 -10.38 11.24 12.39
N PHE A 4 -10.20 10.50 11.29
CA PHE A 4 -11.05 10.57 10.11
C PHE A 4 -12.30 9.70 10.29
N ASP A 5 -13.43 10.25 9.90
CA ASP A 5 -14.64 9.46 9.73
C ASP A 5 -14.62 8.65 8.42
N GLN A 6 -15.54 7.72 8.28
CA GLN A 6 -15.65 6.84 7.12
C GLN A 6 -15.83 7.63 5.81
N GLN A 7 -16.57 8.74 5.84
CA GLN A 7 -16.82 9.56 4.66
C GLN A 7 -15.55 10.25 4.19
N THR A 8 -14.76 10.79 5.09
CA THR A 8 -13.45 11.39 4.78
C THR A 8 -12.50 10.37 4.18
N CYS A 9 -12.40 9.17 4.78
CA CYS A 9 -11.57 8.10 4.25
C CYS A 9 -11.97 7.70 2.82
N THR A 10 -13.27 7.56 2.56
CA THR A 10 -13.79 7.22 1.23
C THR A 10 -13.50 8.30 0.21
N THR A 11 -13.70 9.57 0.58
CA THR A 11 -13.44 10.70 -0.32
C THR A 11 -11.97 10.80 -0.70
N LEU A 12 -11.07 10.65 0.28
CA LEU A 12 -9.63 10.67 0.04
C LEU A 12 -9.15 9.46 -0.77
N ALA A 13 -9.71 8.29 -0.51
CA ALA A 13 -9.43 7.09 -1.29
C ALA A 13 -9.85 7.25 -2.75
N GLN A 14 -11.01 7.84 -2.99
CA GLN A 14 -11.50 8.14 -4.35
C GLN A 14 -10.57 9.13 -5.06
N GLU A 15 -10.13 10.20 -4.38
CA GLU A 15 -9.17 11.17 -4.91
C GLU A 15 -7.85 10.50 -5.34
N LEU A 16 -7.30 9.63 -4.47
CA LEU A 16 -6.07 8.89 -4.78
C LEU A 16 -6.27 7.94 -5.97
N HIS A 17 -7.39 7.26 -6.04
CA HIS A 17 -7.73 6.35 -7.12
C HIS A 17 -7.83 7.10 -8.46
N GLU A 18 -8.53 8.21 -8.52
CA GLU A 18 -8.64 9.05 -9.71
C GLU A 18 -7.30 9.63 -10.13
N ALA A 19 -6.47 10.06 -9.17
CA ALA A 19 -5.12 10.56 -9.44
C ALA A 19 -4.22 9.48 -10.06
N GLU A 20 -4.32 8.23 -9.57
CA GLU A 20 -3.62 7.09 -10.17
C GLU A 20 -4.08 6.86 -11.61
N GLN A 21 -5.38 6.87 -11.88
CA GLN A 21 -5.93 6.70 -13.23
C GLN A 21 -5.48 7.80 -14.18
N ARG A 22 -5.46 9.06 -13.72
CA ARG A 22 -5.00 10.21 -14.51
C ARG A 22 -3.49 10.35 -14.57
N ARG A 23 -2.75 9.57 -13.74
CA ARG A 23 -1.28 9.66 -13.56
C ARG A 23 -0.83 11.04 -13.10
N GLU A 24 -1.56 11.60 -12.18
CA GLU A 24 -1.29 12.91 -11.58
C GLU A 24 -0.85 12.77 -10.13
N GLN A 25 0.12 13.58 -9.71
CA GLN A 25 0.49 13.65 -8.31
C GLN A 25 -0.56 14.41 -7.50
N VAL A 26 -0.93 13.86 -6.36
CA VAL A 26 -1.68 14.59 -5.35
C VAL A 26 -0.73 15.23 -4.33
N ARG A 27 -1.14 16.32 -3.74
CA ARG A 27 -0.43 16.94 -2.62
C ARG A 27 -0.50 15.99 -1.42
N HIS A 28 0.61 15.86 -0.69
CA HIS A 28 0.66 15.02 0.51
C HIS A 28 -0.53 15.28 1.44
N LEU A 29 -1.21 14.22 1.85
CA LEU A 29 -2.39 14.32 2.73
C LEU A 29 -2.01 14.94 4.08
N SER A 30 -0.83 14.64 4.63
CA SER A 30 -0.33 15.23 5.88
C SER A 30 -0.15 16.75 5.83
N LEU A 31 0.06 17.33 4.65
CA LEU A 31 0.10 18.78 4.47
C LEU A 31 -1.30 19.41 4.42
N ARG A 32 -2.31 18.63 4.07
CA ARG A 32 -3.72 19.06 4.03
C ARG A 32 -4.43 18.79 5.36
N TYR A 33 -3.97 17.76 6.06
CA TYR A 33 -4.50 17.30 7.34
C TYR A 33 -3.36 17.13 8.34
N PRO A 34 -2.86 18.20 8.96
CA PRO A 34 -1.68 18.17 9.84
C PRO A 34 -1.82 17.25 11.05
N ASN A 35 -3.05 16.97 11.48
CA ASN A 35 -3.36 16.07 12.61
C ASN A 35 -3.65 14.62 12.18
N MET A 36 -3.40 14.28 10.90
CA MET A 36 -3.59 12.93 10.39
C MET A 36 -2.68 11.94 11.10
N SER A 37 -3.26 10.88 11.61
CA SER A 37 -2.52 9.77 12.25
C SER A 37 -2.13 8.69 11.23
N MET A 38 -1.26 7.76 11.63
CA MET A 38 -0.93 6.57 10.83
C MET A 38 -2.19 5.71 10.61
N GLU A 39 -3.03 5.58 11.63
CA GLU A 39 -4.29 4.83 11.51
C GLU A 39 -5.23 5.44 10.45
N ASP A 40 -5.27 6.78 10.35
CA ASP A 40 -6.04 7.46 9.29
C ASP A 40 -5.47 7.12 7.91
N GLY A 41 -4.15 7.12 7.76
CA GLY A 41 -3.48 6.71 6.53
C GLY A 41 -3.86 5.29 6.11
N TYR A 42 -3.82 4.35 7.04
CA TYR A 42 -4.24 2.97 6.77
C TYR A 42 -5.75 2.83 6.53
N ALA A 43 -6.58 3.67 7.15
CA ALA A 43 -8.02 3.68 6.87
C ALA A 43 -8.31 4.14 5.42
N VAL A 44 -7.64 5.19 4.95
CA VAL A 44 -7.71 5.64 3.55
C VAL A 44 -7.17 4.56 2.60
N SER A 45 -6.03 3.93 2.93
CA SER A 45 -5.46 2.84 2.12
C SER A 45 -6.41 1.64 2.00
N ARG A 46 -7.09 1.25 3.10
CA ARG A 46 -8.11 0.20 3.05
C ARG A 46 -9.31 0.58 2.19
N ALA A 47 -9.79 1.82 2.29
CA ALA A 47 -10.89 2.30 1.46
C ALA A 47 -10.49 2.32 -0.03
N TRP A 48 -9.26 2.72 -0.36
CA TRP A 48 -8.74 2.64 -1.72
C TRP A 48 -8.65 1.19 -2.22
N ALA A 49 -8.19 0.26 -1.40
CA ALA A 49 -8.17 -1.16 -1.74
C ALA A 49 -9.59 -1.71 -2.00
N GLN A 50 -10.60 -1.23 -1.26
CA GLN A 50 -12.00 -1.60 -1.50
C GLN A 50 -12.52 -1.09 -2.86
N ILE A 51 -12.12 0.10 -3.30
CA ILE A 51 -12.44 0.62 -4.63
C ILE A 51 -11.89 -0.34 -5.69
N LYS A 52 -10.59 -0.66 -5.63
CA LYS A 52 -9.94 -1.56 -6.60
C LYS A 52 -10.55 -2.96 -6.62
N THR A 53 -10.87 -3.52 -5.48
CA THR A 53 -11.55 -4.83 -5.43
C THR A 53 -12.98 -4.76 -5.97
N GLY A 54 -13.68 -3.63 -5.76
CA GLY A 54 -14.98 -3.36 -6.37
C GLY A 54 -14.94 -3.27 -7.89
N GLU A 55 -13.81 -2.88 -8.47
CA GLU A 55 -13.53 -2.87 -9.91
C GLU A 55 -13.06 -4.23 -10.45
N GLY A 56 -12.98 -5.25 -9.61
CA GLY A 56 -12.65 -6.62 -10.00
C GLY A 56 -11.18 -7.02 -9.82
N GLN A 57 -10.32 -6.12 -9.30
CA GLN A 57 -8.94 -6.48 -8.99
C GLN A 57 -8.87 -7.40 -7.77
N ARG A 58 -7.90 -8.30 -7.75
CA ARG A 58 -7.70 -9.26 -6.67
C ARG A 58 -6.45 -8.94 -5.88
N VAL A 59 -6.57 -8.96 -4.57
CA VAL A 59 -5.41 -8.87 -3.67
C VAL A 59 -4.58 -10.15 -3.82
N ILE A 60 -3.30 -10.02 -4.17
CA ILE A 60 -2.36 -11.14 -4.33
C ILE A 60 -1.28 -11.17 -3.24
N GLY A 61 -1.17 -10.13 -2.44
CA GLY A 61 -0.18 -10.07 -1.38
C GLY A 61 -0.06 -8.69 -0.74
N HIS A 62 1.02 -8.52 0.00
CA HIS A 62 1.35 -7.26 0.67
C HIS A 62 2.84 -6.97 0.52
N LYS A 63 3.19 -5.70 0.40
CA LYS A 63 4.55 -5.23 0.55
C LYS A 63 4.78 -4.70 1.97
N ILE A 64 6.00 -4.77 2.44
CA ILE A 64 6.44 -4.19 3.71
C ILE A 64 7.60 -3.24 3.40
N GLY A 65 7.46 -1.98 3.75
CA GLY A 65 8.51 -0.97 3.63
C GLY A 65 9.11 -0.58 4.97
N LEU A 66 10.13 0.28 4.96
CA LEU A 66 10.80 0.81 6.15
C LEU A 66 11.28 -0.28 7.12
N THR A 67 11.79 -1.39 6.58
CA THR A 67 12.23 -2.55 7.39
C THR A 67 13.60 -2.34 8.04
N SER A 68 14.40 -1.37 7.59
CA SER A 68 15.68 -1.05 8.19
C SER A 68 15.62 0.15 9.13
N ARG A 69 16.36 0.10 10.23
CA ARG A 69 16.43 1.21 11.17
C ARG A 69 16.93 2.50 10.54
N ALA A 70 17.86 2.41 9.59
CA ALA A 70 18.38 3.58 8.86
C ALA A 70 17.28 4.29 8.07
N MET A 71 16.42 3.53 7.39
CA MET A 71 15.29 4.08 6.65
C MET A 71 14.23 4.69 7.57
N GLN A 72 13.92 4.04 8.69
CA GLN A 72 13.00 4.55 9.71
C GLN A 72 13.48 5.90 10.25
N VAL A 73 14.76 6.01 10.63
CA VAL A 73 15.34 7.28 11.10
C VAL A 73 15.30 8.36 10.04
N SER A 74 15.65 8.03 8.78
CA SER A 74 15.61 8.97 7.66
C SER A 74 14.20 9.48 7.37
N SER A 75 13.19 8.64 7.51
CA SER A 75 11.78 8.97 7.26
C SER A 75 11.05 9.53 8.48
N GLN A 76 11.71 9.55 9.66
CA GLN A 76 11.09 9.93 10.93
C GLN A 76 9.86 9.08 11.30
N ILE A 77 9.88 7.81 10.88
CA ILE A 77 8.86 6.81 11.17
C ILE A 77 9.57 5.67 11.89
N ASP A 78 9.06 5.23 13.03
CA ASP A 78 9.72 4.28 13.92
C ASP A 78 9.26 2.83 13.75
N GLU A 79 8.33 2.59 12.83
CA GLU A 79 7.78 1.26 12.52
C GLU A 79 7.80 0.99 11.01
N PRO A 80 7.81 -0.28 10.59
CA PRO A 80 7.61 -0.64 9.20
C PRO A 80 6.21 -0.24 8.70
N ASP A 81 6.12 0.10 7.42
CA ASP A 81 4.85 0.31 6.72
C ASP A 81 4.49 -0.87 5.82
N PHE A 82 3.24 -0.97 5.41
CA PHE A 82 2.78 -2.00 4.50
C PHE A 82 1.73 -1.49 3.52
N GLY A 83 1.68 -2.14 2.36
CA GLY A 83 0.72 -1.83 1.31
C GLY A 83 0.13 -3.10 0.71
N THR A 84 -1.02 -2.98 0.07
CA THR A 84 -1.71 -4.06 -0.62
C THR A 84 -1.20 -4.17 -2.06
N LEU A 85 -0.93 -5.40 -2.50
CA LEU A 85 -0.57 -5.72 -3.89
C LEU A 85 -1.76 -6.35 -4.61
N PHE A 86 -2.01 -5.87 -5.82
CA PHE A 86 -3.09 -6.35 -6.68
C PHE A 86 -2.54 -7.13 -7.87
N ASP A 87 -3.34 -8.01 -8.45
CA ASP A 87 -2.96 -8.87 -9.58
C ASP A 87 -2.49 -8.08 -10.80
N GLU A 88 -3.05 -6.92 -11.08
CA GLU A 88 -2.58 -6.05 -12.16
C GLU A 88 -1.17 -5.46 -11.95
N MET A 89 -0.64 -5.52 -10.71
CA MET A 89 0.72 -5.05 -10.38
C MET A 89 1.79 -6.12 -10.63
N LEU A 90 1.38 -7.35 -10.92
CA LEU A 90 2.28 -8.47 -11.15
C LEU A 90 2.74 -8.50 -12.61
N TYR A 91 4.04 -8.52 -12.82
CA TYR A 91 4.67 -8.72 -14.12
C TYR A 91 5.54 -9.95 -14.09
N GLU A 92 5.50 -10.73 -15.16
CA GLU A 92 6.38 -11.87 -15.37
C GLU A 92 7.82 -11.41 -15.61
N SER A 93 8.79 -12.16 -15.10
CA SER A 93 10.21 -11.88 -15.33
C SER A 93 10.53 -11.83 -16.83
N GLY A 94 11.24 -10.79 -17.24
CA GLY A 94 11.58 -10.56 -18.64
C GLY A 94 10.51 -9.86 -19.48
N GLN A 95 9.34 -9.59 -18.92
CA GLN A 95 8.32 -8.79 -19.60
C GLN A 95 8.57 -7.30 -19.44
N PRO A 96 8.29 -6.49 -20.47
CA PRO A 96 8.43 -5.04 -20.37
C PRO A 96 7.35 -4.46 -19.46
N ILE A 97 7.72 -3.54 -18.59
CA ILE A 97 6.80 -2.78 -17.76
C ILE A 97 6.59 -1.41 -18.40
N PRO A 98 5.37 -1.04 -18.85
CA PRO A 98 5.12 0.22 -19.51
C PRO A 98 5.37 1.42 -18.58
N ALA A 99 6.37 2.25 -18.86
CA ALA A 99 6.69 3.42 -18.04
C ALA A 99 5.52 4.40 -17.92
N ALA A 100 4.68 4.49 -18.96
CA ALA A 100 3.49 5.34 -18.98
C ALA A 100 2.41 4.94 -17.95
N ARG A 101 2.55 3.77 -17.30
CA ARG A 101 1.65 3.33 -16.22
C ARG A 101 1.88 4.11 -14.92
N PHE A 102 3.07 4.64 -14.72
CA PHE A 102 3.50 5.20 -13.45
C PHE A 102 3.51 6.72 -13.45
N ILE A 103 3.36 7.31 -12.28
CA ILE A 103 3.48 8.75 -12.05
C ILE A 103 4.96 9.13 -11.92
N ARG A 104 5.69 8.45 -11.00
CA ARG A 104 7.13 8.65 -10.75
C ARG A 104 7.76 7.32 -10.36
N PRO A 105 8.11 6.46 -11.34
CA PRO A 105 8.63 5.13 -11.05
C PRO A 105 9.98 5.18 -10.33
N ARG A 106 10.14 4.29 -9.38
CA ARG A 106 11.41 3.96 -8.73
C ARG A 106 11.60 2.46 -8.80
N VAL A 107 12.84 2.02 -8.86
CA VAL A 107 13.21 0.61 -8.82
C VAL A 107 13.83 0.31 -7.47
N GLU A 108 13.28 -0.70 -6.80
CA GLU A 108 13.79 -1.23 -5.54
C GLU A 108 14.03 -2.74 -5.71
N VAL A 109 15.01 -3.28 -4.98
CA VAL A 109 15.30 -4.72 -4.98
C VAL A 109 14.92 -5.26 -3.61
N GLU A 110 13.96 -6.20 -3.59
CA GLU A 110 13.42 -6.76 -2.37
C GLU A 110 13.33 -8.29 -2.44
N LEU A 111 13.27 -8.94 -1.28
CA LEU A 111 12.95 -10.35 -1.18
C LEU A 111 11.43 -10.54 -1.20
N ALA A 112 10.95 -11.41 -2.08
CA ALA A 112 9.55 -11.80 -2.13
C ALA A 112 9.37 -13.24 -1.63
N PHE A 113 8.37 -13.45 -0.77
CA PHE A 113 7.99 -14.76 -0.26
C PHE A 113 6.69 -15.22 -0.90
N LEU A 114 6.75 -16.32 -1.66
CA LEU A 114 5.56 -16.97 -2.18
C LEU A 114 5.04 -17.97 -1.15
N LEU A 115 3.92 -17.67 -0.55
CA LEU A 115 3.33 -18.52 0.48
C LEU A 115 2.67 -19.75 -0.14
N ARG A 116 3.06 -20.93 0.33
CA ARG A 116 2.45 -22.19 -0.11
C ARG A 116 1.03 -22.40 0.41
N LYS A 117 0.71 -21.78 1.56
CA LYS A 117 -0.61 -21.83 2.21
C LYS A 117 -0.93 -20.46 2.78
N PRO A 118 -2.21 -20.11 2.94
CA PRO A 118 -2.59 -18.91 3.67
C PRO A 118 -1.96 -18.92 5.07
N LEU A 119 -1.40 -17.79 5.49
CA LEU A 119 -1.07 -17.58 6.88
C LEU A 119 -2.39 -17.34 7.61
N GLY A 120 -2.85 -18.34 8.33
CA GLY A 120 -3.98 -18.20 9.23
C GLY A 120 -3.56 -17.49 10.52
N ASP A 121 -4.52 -17.26 11.37
CA ASP A 121 -4.49 -16.57 12.65
C ASP A 121 -3.18 -16.77 13.46
N ARG A 122 -2.97 -15.91 14.47
CA ARG A 122 -1.85 -15.81 15.44
C ARG A 122 -1.38 -17.13 16.11
N THR A 123 -1.95 -18.25 15.72
CA THR A 123 -1.61 -19.58 16.21
C THR A 123 -0.47 -20.28 15.47
N CYS A 124 0.03 -19.71 14.36
CA CYS A 124 1.20 -20.27 13.67
C CYS A 124 2.49 -19.96 14.46
N ARG A 125 2.68 -20.67 15.57
CA ARG A 125 3.88 -20.62 16.43
C ARG A 125 4.89 -21.72 16.14
N SER A 126 4.64 -22.57 15.15
CA SER A 126 5.49 -23.72 14.85
C SER A 126 6.44 -23.43 13.67
N PRO A 127 7.73 -23.74 13.79
CA PRO A 127 8.68 -23.66 12.66
C PRO A 127 8.37 -24.68 11.55
N THR A 128 7.32 -25.48 11.67
CA THR A 128 6.86 -26.47 10.69
C THR A 128 5.59 -26.05 9.92
N CYS A 129 5.12 -24.81 10.06
CA CYS A 129 4.01 -24.28 9.25
C CYS A 129 4.41 -23.97 7.83
#